data_23d4ff59d3668329f8f781de9845d548
#
_entry.id   23d4ff59d3668329f8f781de9845d548
#
_cell.length_a   1.000
_cell.length_b   1.000
_cell.length_c   1.000
_cell.angle_alpha   90.00
_cell.angle_beta   90.00
_cell.angle_gamma   90.00
#
_symmetry.space_group_name_H-M   'P 1'
#
loop_
_entity.id
_entity.type
_entity.pdbx_description
1 polymer ?
#
loop_
_entity_poly.entity_id
_entity_poly.type
_entity_poly.pdbx_seq_one_letter_code
_entity_poly.pdbx_strand_id
1 'polypeptide(L)'
;MTLSLNNLTFIIVTFKSEHIIYECIKSLPKNSKIIVIENSNDQKLKKDLEEKYPEIKVIVQENNGMGSANNTGIRLCETDYAFVINPDVKFHNNTLQEIISFSEKNDDYSILAPISDDVRFPNYKIKNKEIASNNFDYLSVDSVDGFAMLINKNKFKDNIYFDENFFLYLENDDLCLRKK
;
A
#
# COMPACT_ATOMS: atom_id res chain seq x y z
N MET A 1 0.59 18.54 2.32
CA MET A 1 -0.42 18.30 3.41
C MET A 1 0.08 17.15 4.26
N THR A 2 -0.13 17.22 5.58
CA THR A 2 0.24 16.14 6.51
C THR A 2 -0.70 14.95 6.35
N LEU A 3 -0.18 13.74 6.46
CA LEU A 3 -0.96 12.51 6.37
C LEU A 3 -2.04 12.45 7.47
N SER A 4 -3.23 12.05 7.10
CA SER A 4 -4.36 11.78 7.98
C SER A 4 -5.28 10.74 7.34
N LEU A 5 -6.19 10.15 8.12
CA LEU A 5 -7.17 9.21 7.55
C LEU A 5 -8.04 9.87 6.46
N ASN A 6 -8.30 11.16 6.53
CA ASN A 6 -9.16 11.88 5.58
C ASN A 6 -8.53 12.03 4.17
N ASN A 7 -7.19 12.11 4.09
CA ASN A 7 -6.45 12.23 2.84
C ASN A 7 -5.67 10.96 2.45
N LEU A 8 -6.09 9.81 2.99
CA LEU A 8 -5.55 8.50 2.75
C LEU A 8 -6.60 7.57 2.13
N THR A 9 -6.21 6.81 1.12
CA THR A 9 -7.01 5.71 0.55
C THR A 9 -6.20 4.42 0.61
N PHE A 10 -6.78 3.36 1.15
CA PHE A 10 -6.22 2.01 1.09
C PHE A 10 -6.56 1.38 -0.25
N ILE A 11 -5.57 0.78 -0.90
CA ILE A 11 -5.70 0.08 -2.17
C ILE A 11 -5.34 -1.37 -1.91
N ILE A 12 -6.30 -2.27 -2.13
CA ILE A 12 -6.13 -3.71 -1.92
C ILE A 12 -6.24 -4.40 -3.27
N VAL A 13 -5.15 -5.00 -3.73
CA VAL A 13 -5.19 -5.87 -4.92
C VAL A 13 -5.47 -7.30 -4.48
N THR A 14 -6.51 -7.91 -5.04
CA THR A 14 -6.90 -9.29 -4.74
C THR A 14 -6.89 -10.16 -6.00
N PHE A 15 -6.38 -11.37 -5.87
CA PHE A 15 -6.41 -12.39 -6.91
C PHE A 15 -6.73 -13.73 -6.28
N LYS A 16 -7.98 -14.21 -6.45
CA LYS A 16 -8.48 -15.46 -5.81
C LYS A 16 -8.27 -15.48 -4.29
N SER A 17 -8.53 -14.33 -3.65
CA SER A 17 -8.23 -14.10 -2.22
C SER A 17 -9.50 -13.87 -1.40
N GLU A 18 -10.66 -14.35 -1.88
CA GLU A 18 -11.98 -14.18 -1.26
C GLU A 18 -12.06 -14.64 0.20
N HIS A 19 -11.22 -15.59 0.60
CA HIS A 19 -11.21 -16.15 1.95
C HIS A 19 -10.41 -15.34 2.97
N ILE A 20 -9.53 -14.42 2.53
CA ILE A 20 -8.62 -13.67 3.43
C ILE A 20 -8.88 -12.16 3.44
N ILE A 21 -9.38 -11.57 2.36
CA ILE A 21 -9.56 -10.12 2.22
C ILE A 21 -10.44 -9.51 3.33
N TYR A 22 -11.41 -10.25 3.85
CA TYR A 22 -12.31 -9.76 4.90
C TYR A 22 -11.56 -9.46 6.22
N GLU A 23 -10.57 -10.25 6.56
CA GLU A 23 -9.76 -10.01 7.77
C GLU A 23 -8.82 -8.81 7.58
N CYS A 24 -8.29 -8.61 6.37
CA CYS A 24 -7.55 -7.41 6.01
C CYS A 24 -8.43 -6.16 6.22
N ILE A 25 -9.61 -6.11 5.58
CA ILE A 25 -10.54 -4.98 5.68
C ILE A 25 -10.93 -4.70 7.13
N LYS A 26 -11.24 -5.72 7.94
CA LYS A 26 -11.59 -5.57 9.36
C LYS A 26 -10.45 -5.00 10.20
N SER A 27 -9.20 -5.22 9.82
CA SER A 27 -8.03 -4.72 10.54
C SER A 27 -7.75 -3.23 10.28
N LEU A 28 -8.36 -2.66 9.24
CA LEU A 28 -8.20 -1.25 8.90
C LEU A 28 -9.02 -0.36 9.83
N PRO A 29 -8.61 0.90 10.02
CA PRO A 29 -9.38 1.85 10.81
C PRO A 29 -10.81 2.02 10.29
N LYS A 30 -11.75 2.25 11.19
CA LYS A 30 -13.13 2.57 10.80
C LYS A 30 -13.17 3.82 9.93
N ASN A 31 -14.09 3.86 8.98
CA ASN A 31 -14.26 4.95 8.01
C ASN A 31 -13.07 5.16 7.07
N SER A 32 -12.21 4.16 6.89
CA SER A 32 -11.18 4.18 5.86
C SER A 32 -11.78 4.24 4.46
N LYS A 33 -11.21 5.07 3.59
CA LYS A 33 -11.49 5.00 2.15
C LYS A 33 -10.75 3.79 1.59
N ILE A 34 -11.47 2.89 0.93
CA ILE A 34 -10.91 1.63 0.42
C ILE A 34 -11.31 1.45 -1.05
N ILE A 35 -10.31 1.16 -1.88
CA ILE A 35 -10.48 0.71 -3.25
C ILE A 35 -9.92 -0.71 -3.34
N VAL A 36 -10.74 -1.65 -3.78
CA VAL A 36 -10.32 -3.03 -4.06
C VAL A 36 -10.20 -3.20 -5.56
N ILE A 37 -9.06 -3.69 -6.01
CA ILE A 37 -8.83 -4.12 -7.39
C ILE A 37 -8.89 -5.64 -7.42
N GLU A 38 -9.99 -6.16 -7.92
CA GLU A 38 -10.20 -7.58 -8.09
C GLU A 38 -9.59 -8.01 -9.43
N ASN A 39 -8.46 -8.69 -9.38
CA ASN A 39 -7.57 -8.95 -10.51
C ASN A 39 -7.73 -10.38 -11.08
N SER A 40 -8.81 -11.10 -10.72
CA SER A 40 -9.14 -12.44 -11.25
C SER A 40 -10.47 -12.51 -12.00
N ASN A 41 -11.07 -11.34 -12.29
CA ASN A 41 -12.36 -11.20 -12.97
C ASN A 41 -13.54 -11.81 -12.18
N ASP A 42 -13.46 -11.80 -10.83
CA ASP A 42 -14.50 -12.34 -9.94
C ASP A 42 -15.57 -11.31 -9.61
N GLN A 43 -16.66 -11.34 -10.39
CA GLN A 43 -17.85 -10.48 -10.17
C GLN A 43 -18.61 -10.83 -8.90
N LYS A 44 -18.49 -12.08 -8.41
CA LYS A 44 -19.15 -12.51 -7.19
C LYS A 44 -18.49 -11.84 -5.98
N LEU A 45 -17.15 -11.86 -5.90
CA LEU A 45 -16.42 -11.18 -4.83
C LEU A 45 -16.74 -9.70 -4.80
N LYS A 46 -16.82 -9.03 -5.98
CA LYS A 46 -17.26 -7.63 -6.06
C LYS A 46 -18.61 -7.43 -5.39
N LYS A 47 -19.61 -8.20 -5.79
CA LYS A 47 -20.96 -8.10 -5.24
C LYS A 47 -20.97 -8.33 -3.73
N ASP A 48 -20.32 -9.38 -3.26
CA ASP A 48 -20.27 -9.75 -1.84
C ASP A 48 -19.59 -8.65 -0.98
N LEU A 49 -18.55 -8.00 -1.51
CA LEU A 49 -17.84 -6.91 -0.82
C LEU A 49 -18.69 -5.63 -0.77
N GLU A 50 -19.28 -5.22 -1.90
CA GLU A 50 -20.08 -3.98 -1.98
C GLU A 50 -21.41 -4.11 -1.21
N GLU A 51 -22.00 -5.31 -1.11
CA GLU A 51 -23.16 -5.56 -0.24
C GLU A 51 -22.81 -5.47 1.24
N LYS A 52 -21.63 -5.98 1.63
CA LYS A 52 -21.21 -6.01 3.03
C LYS A 52 -20.59 -4.70 3.52
N TYR A 53 -19.93 -3.97 2.62
CA TYR A 53 -19.24 -2.72 2.87
C TYR A 53 -19.58 -1.71 1.77
N PRO A 54 -20.73 -1.03 1.86
CA PRO A 54 -21.23 -0.15 0.78
C PRO A 54 -20.32 1.02 0.45
N GLU A 55 -19.40 1.38 1.35
CA GLU A 55 -18.42 2.44 1.17
C GLU A 55 -17.17 2.01 0.38
N ILE A 56 -16.97 0.71 0.18
CA ILE A 56 -15.83 0.17 -0.57
C ILE A 56 -16.13 0.21 -2.07
N LYS A 57 -15.19 0.73 -2.84
CA LYS A 57 -15.25 0.69 -4.31
C LYS A 57 -14.49 -0.53 -4.81
N VAL A 58 -15.15 -1.42 -5.53
CA VAL A 58 -14.52 -2.61 -6.12
C VAL A 58 -14.46 -2.49 -7.64
N ILE A 59 -13.26 -2.59 -8.19
CA ILE A 59 -13.00 -2.62 -9.63
C ILE A 59 -12.56 -4.02 -10.01
N VAL A 60 -13.29 -4.64 -10.92
CA VAL A 60 -12.93 -5.95 -11.47
C VAL A 60 -12.21 -5.77 -12.79
N GLN A 61 -11.09 -6.44 -12.95
CA GLN A 61 -10.29 -6.40 -14.17
C GLN A 61 -9.61 -7.73 -14.48
N GLU A 62 -9.07 -7.85 -15.68
CA GLU A 62 -8.19 -8.95 -16.05
C GLU A 62 -6.82 -8.80 -15.38
N ASN A 63 -6.16 -9.94 -15.14
CA ASN A 63 -4.85 -9.94 -14.51
C ASN A 63 -3.75 -9.48 -15.47
N ASN A 64 -3.39 -8.22 -15.37
CA ASN A 64 -2.25 -7.63 -16.07
C ASN A 64 -1.02 -7.42 -15.15
N GLY A 65 -0.95 -8.14 -14.04
CA GLY A 65 0.13 -8.06 -13.07
C GLY A 65 -0.20 -7.22 -11.84
N MET A 66 0.61 -7.37 -10.79
CA MET A 66 0.42 -6.69 -9.49
C MET A 66 0.66 -5.18 -9.63
N GLY A 67 1.73 -4.76 -10.29
CA GLY A 67 2.05 -3.35 -10.50
C GLY A 67 0.96 -2.62 -11.28
N SER A 68 0.42 -3.23 -12.34
CA SER A 68 -0.68 -2.68 -13.14
C SER A 68 -1.97 -2.52 -12.30
N ALA A 69 -2.30 -3.52 -11.47
CA ALA A 69 -3.47 -3.46 -10.61
C ALA A 69 -3.31 -2.37 -9.52
N ASN A 70 -2.14 -2.27 -8.89
CA ASN A 70 -1.83 -1.20 -7.96
C ASN A 70 -1.95 0.18 -8.62
N ASN A 71 -1.43 0.34 -9.82
CA ASN A 71 -1.56 1.59 -10.60
C ASN A 71 -3.01 1.96 -10.86
N THR A 72 -3.86 0.98 -11.21
CA THR A 72 -5.30 1.20 -11.38
C THR A 72 -5.89 1.80 -10.10
N GLY A 73 -5.62 1.21 -8.94
CA GLY A 73 -6.08 1.72 -7.65
C GLY A 73 -5.55 3.12 -7.33
N ILE A 74 -4.25 3.36 -7.54
CA ILE A 74 -3.61 4.66 -7.26
C ILE A 74 -4.17 5.78 -8.15
N ARG A 75 -4.44 5.50 -9.43
CA ARG A 75 -5.03 6.47 -10.36
C ARG A 75 -6.48 6.82 -9.99
N LEU A 76 -7.24 5.87 -9.45
CA LEU A 76 -8.61 6.07 -8.97
C LEU A 76 -8.69 6.71 -7.58
N CYS A 77 -7.57 6.77 -6.87
CA CYS A 77 -7.44 7.36 -5.55
C CYS A 77 -7.43 8.89 -5.66
N GLU A 78 -8.45 9.54 -5.11
CA GLU A 78 -8.60 11.01 -5.11
C GLU A 78 -7.84 11.69 -3.97
N THR A 79 -7.29 10.92 -3.03
CA THR A 79 -6.54 11.43 -1.88
C THR A 79 -5.06 11.63 -2.21
N ASP A 80 -4.36 12.43 -1.39
CA ASP A 80 -2.93 12.72 -1.54
C ASP A 80 -2.06 11.49 -1.29
N TYR A 81 -2.54 10.58 -0.46
CA TYR A 81 -1.83 9.36 -0.05
C TYR A 81 -2.60 8.11 -0.48
N ALA A 82 -1.87 7.16 -1.04
CA ALA A 82 -2.35 5.85 -1.40
C ALA A 82 -1.59 4.79 -0.59
N PHE A 83 -2.29 3.97 0.17
CA PHE A 83 -1.68 2.86 0.91
C PHE A 83 -1.97 1.55 0.20
N VAL A 84 -1.04 1.09 -0.60
CA VAL A 84 -1.11 -0.21 -1.26
C VAL A 84 -0.85 -1.30 -0.23
N ILE A 85 -1.76 -2.26 -0.11
CA ILE A 85 -1.64 -3.40 0.81
C ILE A 85 -2.11 -4.70 0.15
N ASN A 86 -1.47 -5.80 0.52
CA ASN A 86 -1.93 -7.12 0.10
C ASN A 86 -3.17 -7.56 0.90
N PRO A 87 -4.01 -8.46 0.37
CA PRO A 87 -5.24 -8.90 1.01
C PRO A 87 -5.04 -9.77 2.26
N ASP A 88 -3.82 -10.23 2.54
CA ASP A 88 -3.42 -10.99 3.71
C ASP A 88 -2.77 -10.16 4.82
N VAL A 89 -2.60 -8.85 4.60
CA VAL A 89 -2.06 -7.92 5.60
C VAL A 89 -3.08 -7.70 6.72
N LYS A 90 -2.59 -7.68 7.96
CA LYS A 90 -3.37 -7.29 9.15
C LYS A 90 -2.64 -6.16 9.86
N PHE A 91 -3.33 -5.03 10.02
CA PHE A 91 -2.82 -3.90 10.77
C PHE A 91 -2.96 -4.14 12.27
N HIS A 92 -1.92 -3.86 13.04
CA HIS A 92 -2.04 -3.68 14.48
C HIS A 92 -2.80 -2.39 14.81
N ASN A 93 -3.41 -2.32 15.97
CA ASN A 93 -4.28 -1.20 16.37
C ASN A 93 -3.61 0.17 16.30
N ASN A 94 -2.30 0.25 16.50
CA ASN A 94 -1.53 1.49 16.49
C ASN A 94 -0.76 1.73 15.19
N THR A 95 -0.72 0.80 14.23
CA THR A 95 0.10 0.91 13.02
C THR A 95 -0.13 2.22 12.27
N LEU A 96 -1.40 2.57 11.98
CA LEU A 96 -1.68 3.82 11.27
C LEU A 96 -1.36 5.05 12.12
N GLN A 97 -1.56 5.00 13.43
CA GLN A 97 -1.25 6.11 14.33
C GLN A 97 0.26 6.41 14.33
N GLU A 98 1.10 5.40 14.36
CA GLU A 98 2.56 5.55 14.30
C GLU A 98 3.00 6.14 12.95
N ILE A 99 2.42 5.67 11.84
CA ILE A 99 2.69 6.20 10.50
C ILE A 99 2.29 7.67 10.39
N ILE A 100 1.14 8.07 10.93
CA ILE A 100 0.68 9.46 10.95
C ILE A 100 1.63 10.31 11.81
N SER A 101 1.95 9.86 13.02
CA SER A 101 2.86 10.57 13.93
C SER A 101 4.26 10.75 13.33
N PHE A 102 4.75 9.78 12.56
CA PHE A 102 5.97 9.93 11.80
C PHE A 102 5.83 11.02 10.72
N SER A 103 4.75 10.98 9.94
CA SER A 103 4.49 11.92 8.85
C SER A 103 4.30 13.38 9.32
N GLU A 104 3.84 13.58 10.56
CA GLU A 104 3.73 14.91 11.17
C GLU A 104 5.10 15.56 11.42
N LYS A 105 6.12 14.74 11.68
CA LYS A 105 7.49 15.18 11.96
C LYS A 105 8.40 15.16 10.73
N ASN A 106 8.00 14.42 9.70
CA ASN A 106 8.79 14.16 8.50
C ASN A 106 7.91 14.24 7.26
N ASP A 107 8.14 15.17 6.38
CA ASP A 107 7.36 15.38 5.17
C ASP A 107 8.12 15.03 3.88
N ASP A 108 9.41 14.69 4.01
CA ASP A 108 10.28 14.38 2.88
C ASP A 108 10.44 12.88 2.64
N TYR A 109 9.32 12.22 2.35
CA TYR A 109 9.32 10.83 1.89
C TYR A 109 8.40 10.65 0.68
N SER A 110 8.82 9.80 -0.25
CA SER A 110 7.99 9.37 -1.38
C SER A 110 7.23 8.09 -1.06
N ILE A 111 7.88 7.19 -0.32
CA ILE A 111 7.36 5.89 0.09
C ILE A 111 7.67 5.68 1.57
N LEU A 112 6.70 5.16 2.30
CA LEU A 112 6.84 4.76 3.70
C LEU A 112 6.20 3.38 3.89
N ALA A 113 6.81 2.52 4.67
CA ALA A 113 6.27 1.21 4.99
C ALA A 113 6.36 0.92 6.49
N PRO A 114 5.34 0.29 7.10
CA PRO A 114 5.48 -0.26 8.43
C PRO A 114 6.46 -1.43 8.40
N ILE A 115 7.16 -1.65 9.51
CA ILE A 115 8.00 -2.85 9.65
C ILE A 115 7.10 -4.04 9.98
N SER A 116 7.36 -5.20 9.33
CA SER A 116 6.72 -6.47 9.68
C SER A 116 7.11 -6.91 11.08
N ASP A 117 6.18 -7.48 11.82
CA ASP A 117 6.45 -8.07 13.14
C ASP A 117 7.19 -9.42 13.07
N ASP A 118 7.25 -10.04 11.89
CA ASP A 118 8.08 -11.24 11.68
C ASP A 118 9.54 -10.86 11.42
N VAL A 119 10.31 -10.79 12.49
CA VAL A 119 11.74 -10.43 12.45
C VAL A 119 12.61 -11.38 11.62
N ARG A 120 12.11 -12.58 11.28
CA ARG A 120 12.82 -13.56 10.43
C ARG A 120 12.81 -13.14 8.97
N PHE A 121 11.79 -12.34 8.58
CA PHE A 121 11.58 -11.89 7.22
C PHE A 121 11.41 -10.36 7.21
N PRO A 122 12.52 -9.60 7.33
CA PRO A 122 12.45 -8.14 7.26
C PRO A 122 11.91 -7.73 5.88
N ASN A 123 10.91 -6.86 5.89
CA ASN A 123 10.26 -6.38 4.67
C ASN A 123 10.95 -5.18 4.02
N TYR A 124 12.27 -5.10 4.18
CA TYR A 124 13.09 -4.03 3.62
C TYR A 124 14.51 -4.50 3.30
N LYS A 125 15.18 -3.79 2.41
CA LYS A 125 16.58 -4.03 2.03
C LYS A 125 17.43 -2.80 2.33
N ILE A 126 18.60 -3.02 2.96
CA ILE A 126 19.62 -2.01 3.24
C ILE A 126 20.94 -2.51 2.66
N LYS A 127 21.51 -1.78 1.68
CA LYS A 127 22.82 -2.09 1.09
C LYS A 127 23.97 -1.52 1.93
N ASN A 128 23.81 -0.30 2.47
CA ASN A 128 24.81 0.37 3.29
C ASN A 128 24.28 0.60 4.69
N LYS A 129 24.81 -0.11 5.67
CA LYS A 129 24.44 0.04 7.10
C LYS A 129 24.76 1.43 7.68
N GLU A 130 25.58 2.24 7.02
CA GLU A 130 25.95 3.59 7.45
C GLU A 130 24.84 4.63 7.23
N ILE A 131 23.81 4.32 6.41
CA ILE A 131 22.70 5.22 6.10
C ILE A 131 21.50 5.01 7.05
N ALA A 132 21.51 3.97 7.87
CA ALA A 132 20.50 3.83 8.90
C ALA A 132 20.65 5.00 9.88
N SER A 133 19.70 5.95 9.83
CA SER A 133 19.74 7.09 10.75
C SER A 133 19.78 6.56 12.19
N ASN A 134 20.59 7.16 13.04
CA ASN A 134 20.67 6.82 14.48
C ASN A 134 19.37 7.20 15.24
N ASN A 135 18.33 7.57 14.55
CA ASN A 135 17.00 7.84 15.08
C ASN A 135 16.24 6.51 15.14
N PHE A 136 15.99 6.04 16.36
CA PHE A 136 15.32 4.75 16.62
C PHE A 136 13.86 4.67 16.12
N ASP A 137 13.29 5.79 15.67
CA ASP A 137 11.88 5.88 15.27
C ASP A 137 11.64 5.45 13.82
N TYR A 138 12.65 5.42 12.95
CA TYR A 138 12.54 5.00 11.55
C TYR A 138 13.87 4.58 10.93
N LEU A 139 13.78 3.83 9.83
CA LEU A 139 14.93 3.40 9.03
C LEU A 139 14.82 3.99 7.63
N SER A 140 15.90 4.62 7.14
CA SER A 140 16.05 4.89 5.71
C SER A 140 16.60 3.63 5.03
N VAL A 141 15.89 3.14 4.03
CA VAL A 141 16.16 1.85 3.39
C VAL A 141 16.28 1.98 1.86
N ASP A 142 16.87 0.99 1.21
CA ASP A 142 17.00 0.98 -0.25
C ASP A 142 15.71 0.59 -0.94
N SER A 143 14.99 -0.37 -0.40
CA SER A 143 13.68 -0.76 -0.86
C SER A 143 12.86 -1.38 0.26
N VAL A 144 11.54 -1.41 0.05
CA VAL A 144 10.56 -2.08 0.91
C VAL A 144 9.77 -3.08 0.09
N ASP A 145 9.25 -4.11 0.75
CA ASP A 145 8.40 -5.10 0.09
C ASP A 145 7.02 -4.52 -0.22
N GLY A 146 6.44 -4.95 -1.34
CA GLY A 146 5.22 -4.39 -1.92
C GLY A 146 3.93 -4.73 -1.15
N PHE A 147 3.99 -5.53 -0.07
CA PHE A 147 2.77 -5.95 0.63
C PHE A 147 2.12 -4.86 1.48
N ALA A 148 2.86 -3.80 1.86
CA ALA A 148 2.33 -2.65 2.59
C ALA A 148 3.19 -1.41 2.31
N MET A 149 2.78 -0.58 1.33
CA MET A 149 3.50 0.62 0.89
C MET A 149 2.59 1.83 0.90
N LEU A 150 2.88 2.79 1.77
CA LEU A 150 2.26 4.11 1.72
C LEU A 150 2.99 4.97 0.68
N ILE A 151 2.27 5.45 -0.31
CA ILE A 151 2.76 6.29 -1.39
C ILE A 151 2.27 7.72 -1.19
N ASN A 152 3.20 8.66 -1.06
CA ASN A 152 2.91 10.10 -1.09
C ASN A 152 2.83 10.56 -2.55
N LYS A 153 1.61 10.64 -3.10
CA LYS A 153 1.37 10.96 -4.50
C LYS A 153 1.94 12.32 -4.93
N ASN A 154 2.04 13.26 -4.01
CA ASN A 154 2.59 14.59 -4.29
C ASN A 154 4.10 14.58 -4.62
N LYS A 155 4.80 13.49 -4.30
CA LYS A 155 6.21 13.28 -4.67
C LYS A 155 6.40 12.61 -6.05
N PHE A 156 5.29 12.30 -6.75
CA PHE A 156 5.28 11.65 -8.07
C PHE A 156 4.77 12.63 -9.13
N LYS A 157 5.65 13.52 -9.62
CA LYS A 157 5.30 14.64 -10.51
C LYS A 157 4.68 14.22 -11.85
N ASP A 158 5.03 13.04 -12.34
CA ASP A 158 4.62 12.46 -13.61
C ASP A 158 3.48 11.43 -13.47
N ASN A 159 3.03 11.20 -12.23
CA ASN A 159 2.04 10.16 -11.90
C ASN A 159 2.44 8.76 -12.39
N ILE A 160 3.76 8.51 -12.49
CA ILE A 160 4.31 7.20 -12.83
C ILE A 160 4.68 6.49 -11.53
N TYR A 161 3.96 5.43 -11.23
CA TYR A 161 4.15 4.62 -10.02
C TYR A 161 4.87 3.30 -10.36
N PHE A 162 4.20 2.17 -10.35
CA PHE A 162 4.80 0.89 -10.69
C PHE A 162 5.03 0.77 -12.21
N ASP A 163 6.15 0.16 -12.62
CA ASP A 163 6.37 -0.18 -14.04
C ASP A 163 5.52 -1.42 -14.38
N GLU A 164 4.58 -1.25 -15.30
CA GLU A 164 3.62 -2.29 -15.69
C GLU A 164 4.23 -3.41 -16.55
N ASN A 165 5.51 -3.28 -16.95
CA ASN A 165 6.26 -4.37 -17.60
C ASN A 165 6.63 -5.48 -16.59
N PHE A 166 6.65 -5.20 -15.28
CA PHE A 166 6.78 -6.23 -14.26
C PHE A 166 5.41 -6.84 -13.98
N PHE A 167 5.23 -8.09 -14.37
CA PHE A 167 3.98 -8.81 -14.12
C PHE A 167 3.81 -9.14 -12.63
N LEU A 168 4.86 -9.67 -12.00
CA LEU A 168 4.89 -10.04 -10.60
C LEU A 168 6.34 -10.06 -10.11
N TYR A 169 6.57 -9.52 -8.89
CA TYR A 169 7.88 -9.33 -8.25
C TYR A 169 8.77 -8.27 -8.93
N LEU A 170 9.60 -7.63 -8.13
CA LEU A 170 10.54 -6.57 -8.47
C LEU A 170 9.92 -5.20 -8.83
N GLU A 171 8.61 -5.09 -9.02
CA GLU A 171 7.92 -3.82 -9.29
C GLU A 171 8.08 -2.83 -8.13
N ASN A 172 8.11 -3.33 -6.88
CA ASN A 172 8.36 -2.54 -5.68
C ASN A 172 9.83 -2.10 -5.58
N ASP A 173 10.78 -2.98 -5.90
CA ASP A 173 12.21 -2.65 -5.91
C ASP A 173 12.51 -1.58 -6.96
N ASP A 174 11.97 -1.72 -8.18
CA ASP A 174 12.09 -0.73 -9.25
C ASP A 174 11.53 0.63 -8.82
N LEU A 175 10.32 0.64 -8.25
CA LEU A 175 9.69 1.87 -7.76
C LEU A 175 10.54 2.57 -6.70
N CYS A 176 11.06 1.82 -5.72
CA CYS A 176 11.93 2.35 -4.68
C CYS A 176 13.24 2.92 -5.26
N LEU A 177 13.85 2.22 -6.22
CA LEU A 177 15.10 2.67 -6.88
C LEU A 177 14.90 3.97 -7.67
N ARG A 178 13.76 4.16 -8.32
CA ARG A 178 13.44 5.39 -9.07
C ARG A 178 13.11 6.59 -8.18
N LYS A 179 12.86 6.36 -6.87
CA LYS A 179 12.45 7.39 -5.91
C LYS A 179 13.48 7.66 -4.81
N LYS A 180 14.72 7.26 -5.04
CA LYS A 180 15.88 7.65 -4.21
C LYS A 180 16.28 9.10 -4.38
#